data_6f9d84c8e16f02e9d473c91cc45fc308
#
_entry.id   6f9d84c8e16f02e9d473c91cc45fc308
#
_cell.length_a   1.000
_cell.length_b   1.000
_cell.length_c   1.000
_cell.angle_alpha   90.00
_cell.angle_beta   90.00
_cell.angle_gamma   90.00
#
_symmetry.space_group_name_H-M   'P 1'
#
loop_
_entity.id
_entity.type
_entity.pdbx_description
1 polymer ?
#
loop_
_entity_poly.entity_id
_entity_poly.type
_entity_poly.pdbx_seq_one_letter_code
_entity_poly.pdbx_strand_id
1 'polypeptide(L)'
;MFVKLHGLLETTRGLLLVGLAIREALSFWTGHPYDMEVWLRNAYFVSQGANPYTAFLPPVPGLSFAFLNQRLGGVGYLPLWPLIVAGLYRVYAALPGGNRFVLYSLLKQPPILADVLLGYCIQRSIVRWSGNETAALRGLKFWMFFPYAILISGLWGMFDAMVAVLVFAFLLSTNTVKGYALAGLGILLKWLPLIYLPYYVFRERGARKLGGAMSLAVVLGLTAFIFYATGWDYVGVTAMTQSMSRGGGNGMTYVIIFQDPVLVPILARLPWFYYVAGYLWPPGIVLAGWVAYRRFPGTAAESTIQALLLVTTIFLLTRWGVYEQYLTYLLPLFYIDTVLWHPERKRLFRFTWVVAFLFLLANNDLLLRFFGPVSTQAVDIAFTADNASIFSPIRTAALYAVAILFTIHLVQLVSQFLDPSRNTTPWLLRLTSLRRSRAPNKPDIDKVGDP
;
A
#
# COMPACT_ATOMS: atom_id res chain seq x y z
N MET A 1 18.72 -32.04 -6.82
CA MET A 1 17.77 -30.92 -6.97
C MET A 1 17.92 -29.86 -5.84
N PHE A 2 17.90 -30.25 -4.57
CA PHE A 2 18.01 -29.33 -3.42
C PHE A 2 19.31 -28.51 -3.39
N VAL A 3 20.48 -29.08 -3.71
CA VAL A 3 21.76 -28.34 -3.73
C VAL A 3 21.77 -27.23 -4.78
N LYS A 4 21.20 -27.48 -5.98
CA LYS A 4 21.08 -26.44 -7.03
C LYS A 4 20.12 -25.33 -6.63
N LEU A 5 19.01 -25.64 -5.93
CA LEU A 5 18.07 -24.64 -5.45
C LEU A 5 18.70 -23.76 -4.36
N HIS A 6 19.49 -24.36 -3.46
CA HIS A 6 20.18 -23.59 -2.42
C HIS A 6 21.15 -22.57 -3.03
N GLY A 7 21.98 -22.96 -3.99
CA GLY A 7 22.87 -22.02 -4.69
C GLY A 7 22.14 -20.91 -5.44
N LEU A 8 20.94 -21.20 -5.97
CA LEU A 8 20.11 -20.18 -6.63
C LEU A 8 19.64 -19.10 -5.63
N LEU A 9 19.29 -19.48 -4.40
CA LEU A 9 18.81 -18.57 -3.36
C LEU A 9 19.93 -17.73 -2.69
N GLU A 10 21.18 -17.93 -3.07
CA GLU A 10 22.34 -17.16 -2.61
C GLU A 10 22.81 -16.12 -3.67
N THR A 11 22.06 -15.95 -4.76
CA THR A 11 22.37 -14.97 -5.79
C THR A 11 21.23 -13.99 -6.01
N THR A 12 21.56 -12.75 -6.37
CA THR A 12 20.55 -11.73 -6.72
C THR A 12 19.64 -12.22 -7.84
N ARG A 13 20.20 -12.79 -8.91
CA ARG A 13 19.40 -13.29 -10.05
C ARG A 13 18.45 -14.41 -9.65
N GLY A 14 18.96 -15.36 -8.87
CA GLY A 14 18.15 -16.48 -8.40
C GLY A 14 16.99 -16.04 -7.51
N LEU A 15 17.23 -15.12 -6.58
CA LEU A 15 16.18 -14.58 -5.72
C LEU A 15 15.11 -13.82 -6.51
N LEU A 16 15.51 -13.01 -7.50
CA LEU A 16 14.55 -12.31 -8.37
C LEU A 16 13.70 -13.29 -9.17
N LEU A 17 14.31 -14.32 -9.76
CA LEU A 17 13.58 -15.34 -10.52
C LEU A 17 12.61 -16.15 -9.65
N VAL A 18 13.03 -16.58 -8.47
CA VAL A 18 12.15 -17.32 -7.55
C VAL A 18 11.04 -16.43 -7.02
N GLY A 19 11.36 -15.18 -6.64
CA GLY A 19 10.35 -14.20 -6.19
C GLY A 19 9.33 -13.89 -7.29
N LEU A 20 9.76 -13.78 -8.53
CA LEU A 20 8.88 -13.63 -9.70
C LEU A 20 8.00 -14.87 -9.88
N ALA A 21 8.60 -16.06 -9.90
CA ALA A 21 7.86 -17.31 -10.10
C ALA A 21 6.77 -17.54 -9.05
N ILE A 22 7.01 -17.19 -7.79
CA ILE A 22 6.00 -17.29 -6.73
C ILE A 22 4.81 -16.35 -7.03
N ARG A 23 5.06 -15.11 -7.44
CA ARG A 23 4.01 -14.13 -7.77
C ARG A 23 3.22 -14.54 -9.00
N GLU A 24 3.92 -15.03 -10.03
CA GLU A 24 3.27 -15.53 -11.25
C GLU A 24 2.41 -16.77 -10.98
N ALA A 25 2.89 -17.70 -10.17
CA ALA A 25 2.09 -18.87 -9.78
C ALA A 25 0.76 -18.48 -9.12
N LEU A 26 0.73 -17.38 -8.37
CA LEU A 26 -0.48 -16.85 -7.75
C LEU A 26 -1.32 -16.03 -8.74
N SER A 27 -0.70 -15.36 -9.70
CA SER A 27 -1.37 -14.41 -10.59
C SER A 27 -2.49 -15.02 -11.41
N PHE A 28 -2.31 -16.26 -11.87
CA PHE A 28 -3.29 -16.98 -12.70
C PHE A 28 -4.58 -17.34 -11.97
N TRP A 29 -4.48 -17.62 -10.67
CA TRP A 29 -5.58 -18.24 -9.92
C TRP A 29 -6.34 -17.25 -9.07
N THR A 30 -5.80 -16.07 -8.86
CA THR A 30 -6.29 -15.13 -7.86
C THR A 30 -6.55 -13.74 -8.43
N GLY A 31 -7.24 -12.92 -7.65
CA GLY A 31 -7.47 -11.51 -7.95
C GLY A 31 -8.55 -10.96 -7.04
N HIS A 32 -8.35 -9.76 -6.50
CA HIS A 32 -9.40 -9.12 -5.71
C HIS A 32 -10.61 -8.85 -6.61
N PRO A 33 -11.79 -9.41 -6.30
CA PRO A 33 -12.90 -9.43 -7.26
C PRO A 33 -13.34 -8.01 -7.66
N TYR A 34 -13.40 -7.08 -6.71
CA TYR A 34 -13.79 -5.70 -6.98
C TYR A 34 -12.73 -4.94 -7.79
N ASP A 35 -11.48 -4.92 -7.32
CA ASP A 35 -10.43 -4.12 -7.99
C ASP A 35 -10.09 -4.66 -9.37
N MET A 36 -10.00 -5.99 -9.51
CA MET A 36 -9.74 -6.60 -10.81
C MET A 36 -10.89 -6.36 -11.80
N GLU A 37 -12.12 -6.32 -11.30
CA GLU A 37 -13.27 -5.96 -12.15
C GLU A 37 -13.22 -4.50 -12.59
N VAL A 38 -12.83 -3.58 -11.70
CA VAL A 38 -12.59 -2.17 -12.05
C VAL A 38 -11.49 -2.05 -13.09
N TRP A 39 -10.37 -2.77 -12.94
CA TRP A 39 -9.29 -2.77 -13.93
C TRP A 39 -9.73 -3.36 -15.27
N LEU A 40 -10.47 -4.46 -15.24
CA LEU A 40 -10.99 -5.13 -16.43
C LEU A 40 -11.91 -4.19 -17.24
N ARG A 41 -12.89 -3.55 -16.57
CA ARG A 41 -13.81 -2.62 -17.23
C ARG A 41 -13.06 -1.41 -17.78
N ASN A 42 -12.16 -0.82 -17.00
CA ASN A 42 -11.32 0.27 -17.51
C ASN A 42 -10.46 -0.17 -18.70
N ALA A 43 -9.82 -1.33 -18.62
CA ALA A 43 -8.99 -1.86 -19.70
C ALA A 43 -9.80 -2.00 -20.99
N TYR A 44 -10.99 -2.59 -20.91
CA TYR A 44 -11.88 -2.77 -22.06
C TYR A 44 -12.36 -1.43 -22.62
N PHE A 45 -13.04 -0.61 -21.80
CA PHE A 45 -13.68 0.61 -22.30
C PHE A 45 -12.69 1.69 -22.73
N VAL A 46 -11.59 1.88 -21.99
CA VAL A 46 -10.53 2.84 -22.34
C VAL A 46 -9.81 2.40 -23.63
N SER A 47 -9.65 1.10 -23.86
CA SER A 47 -9.07 0.61 -25.12
C SER A 47 -9.91 0.97 -26.34
N GLN A 48 -11.21 1.23 -26.14
CA GLN A 48 -12.17 1.68 -27.15
C GLN A 48 -12.37 3.21 -27.16
N GLY A 49 -11.57 3.97 -26.39
CA GLY A 49 -11.63 5.42 -26.34
C GLY A 49 -12.59 6.00 -25.28
N ALA A 50 -13.23 5.17 -24.46
CA ALA A 50 -14.12 5.66 -23.43
C ALA A 50 -13.38 6.39 -22.30
N ASN A 51 -14.07 7.32 -21.63
CA ASN A 51 -13.55 8.05 -20.48
C ASN A 51 -13.48 7.12 -19.25
N PRO A 52 -12.30 6.91 -18.61
CA PRO A 52 -12.17 6.09 -17.41
C PRO A 52 -12.76 6.72 -16.14
N TYR A 53 -13.11 7.99 -16.18
CA TYR A 53 -13.56 8.77 -15.03
C TYR A 53 -15.07 8.90 -14.92
N THR A 54 -15.79 8.03 -15.61
CA THR A 54 -17.26 8.02 -15.57
C THR A 54 -17.78 7.47 -14.23
N ALA A 55 -18.96 7.93 -13.84
CA ALA A 55 -19.65 7.43 -12.64
C ALA A 55 -20.04 5.93 -12.75
N PHE A 56 -20.05 5.38 -13.96
CA PHE A 56 -20.48 4.01 -14.22
C PHE A 56 -19.78 3.42 -15.44
N LEU A 57 -19.22 2.23 -15.24
CA LEU A 57 -18.72 1.36 -16.32
C LEU A 57 -19.53 0.06 -16.32
N PRO A 58 -20.19 -0.29 -17.46
CA PRO A 58 -20.99 -1.51 -17.53
C PRO A 58 -20.12 -2.77 -17.46
N PRO A 59 -20.72 -3.93 -17.15
CA PRO A 59 -20.03 -5.21 -17.24
C PRO A 59 -19.51 -5.49 -18.64
N VAL A 60 -18.35 -6.14 -18.74
CA VAL A 60 -17.77 -6.59 -20.00
C VAL A 60 -18.32 -7.98 -20.33
N PRO A 61 -18.98 -8.16 -21.49
CA PRO A 61 -19.59 -9.43 -21.88
C PRO A 61 -18.58 -10.58 -21.83
N GLY A 62 -18.96 -11.70 -21.20
CA GLY A 62 -18.15 -12.92 -21.09
C GLY A 62 -16.95 -12.85 -20.13
N LEU A 63 -16.59 -11.67 -19.63
CA LEU A 63 -15.44 -11.47 -18.76
C LEU A 63 -15.80 -10.99 -17.34
N SER A 64 -16.81 -10.14 -17.21
CA SER A 64 -17.24 -9.60 -15.90
C SER A 64 -17.90 -10.66 -15.01
N PHE A 65 -17.76 -10.49 -13.68
CA PHE A 65 -18.47 -11.33 -12.71
C PHE A 65 -19.95 -10.93 -12.63
N ALA A 66 -20.84 -11.94 -12.65
CA ALA A 66 -22.29 -11.72 -12.62
C ALA A 66 -22.76 -11.02 -11.35
N PHE A 67 -22.18 -11.34 -10.18
CA PHE A 67 -22.54 -10.74 -8.89
C PHE A 67 -22.08 -9.27 -8.75
N LEU A 68 -21.12 -8.82 -9.58
CA LEU A 68 -20.68 -7.43 -9.67
C LEU A 68 -21.40 -6.67 -10.81
N ASN A 69 -22.58 -7.09 -11.22
CA ASN A 69 -23.42 -6.35 -12.17
C ASN A 69 -23.82 -4.96 -11.66
N GLN A 70 -23.49 -4.65 -10.41
CA GLN A 70 -23.68 -3.32 -9.85
C GLN A 70 -22.83 -2.28 -10.58
N ARG A 71 -23.28 -1.03 -10.45
CA ARG A 71 -22.59 0.13 -10.98
C ARG A 71 -21.20 0.26 -10.37
N LEU A 72 -20.18 -0.19 -11.10
CA LEU A 72 -18.80 0.10 -10.73
C LEU A 72 -18.42 1.44 -11.32
N GLY A 73 -17.94 2.34 -10.46
CA GLY A 73 -17.40 3.62 -10.90
C GLY A 73 -16.10 3.46 -11.66
N GLY A 74 -15.71 4.52 -12.34
CA GLY A 74 -14.39 4.64 -12.94
C GLY A 74 -13.28 4.74 -11.88
N VAL A 75 -12.08 5.07 -12.32
CA VAL A 75 -10.90 5.18 -11.45
C VAL A 75 -10.72 6.58 -10.87
N GLY A 76 -10.26 6.69 -9.63
CA GLY A 76 -9.83 7.94 -8.99
C GLY A 76 -8.32 8.20 -9.10
N TYR A 77 -7.66 7.65 -10.12
CA TYR A 77 -6.22 7.79 -10.35
C TYR A 77 -5.94 8.68 -11.55
N LEU A 78 -4.71 9.20 -11.67
CA LEU A 78 -4.30 9.95 -12.85
C LEU A 78 -4.17 9.04 -14.08
N PRO A 79 -4.07 9.59 -15.30
CA PRO A 79 -4.37 8.86 -16.53
C PRO A 79 -3.41 7.73 -16.88
N LEU A 80 -2.24 7.65 -16.26
CA LEU A 80 -1.23 6.67 -16.66
C LEU A 80 -1.68 5.22 -16.38
N TRP A 81 -2.32 4.94 -15.25
CA TRP A 81 -2.82 3.59 -14.97
C TRP A 81 -3.94 3.15 -15.91
N PRO A 82 -5.00 3.92 -16.17
CA PRO A 82 -5.99 3.62 -17.19
C PRO A 82 -5.39 3.33 -18.58
N LEU A 83 -4.39 4.10 -19.00
CA LEU A 83 -3.71 3.88 -20.29
C LEU A 83 -2.91 2.57 -20.32
N ILE A 84 -2.22 2.23 -19.21
CA ILE A 84 -1.47 0.97 -19.11
C ILE A 84 -2.44 -0.22 -19.23
N VAL A 85 -3.52 -0.25 -18.46
CA VAL A 85 -4.47 -1.37 -18.50
C VAL A 85 -5.18 -1.47 -19.84
N ALA A 86 -5.47 -0.35 -20.51
CA ALA A 86 -6.01 -0.33 -21.87
C ALA A 86 -5.02 -0.91 -22.90
N GLY A 87 -3.72 -0.58 -22.76
CA GLY A 87 -2.66 -1.18 -23.58
C GLY A 87 -2.56 -2.69 -23.38
N LEU A 88 -2.63 -3.16 -22.13
CA LEU A 88 -2.63 -4.59 -21.81
C LEU A 88 -3.86 -5.31 -22.37
N TYR A 89 -5.03 -4.66 -22.33
CA TYR A 89 -6.23 -5.22 -22.96
C TYR A 89 -6.08 -5.38 -24.49
N ARG A 90 -5.46 -4.43 -25.17
CA ARG A 90 -5.18 -4.57 -26.63
C ARG A 90 -4.26 -5.75 -26.91
N VAL A 91 -3.25 -5.98 -26.08
CA VAL A 91 -2.40 -7.18 -26.17
C VAL A 91 -3.25 -8.44 -25.97
N TYR A 92 -4.09 -8.46 -24.92
CA TYR A 92 -5.00 -9.56 -24.65
C TYR A 92 -5.93 -9.86 -25.84
N ALA A 93 -6.54 -8.83 -26.41
CA ALA A 93 -7.47 -8.95 -27.53
C ALA A 93 -6.81 -9.50 -28.82
N ALA A 94 -5.50 -9.37 -28.95
CA ALA A 94 -4.72 -9.94 -30.03
C ALA A 94 -4.33 -11.41 -29.81
N LEU A 95 -4.52 -11.96 -28.61
CA LEU A 95 -4.22 -13.36 -28.30
C LEU A 95 -5.37 -14.27 -28.71
N PRO A 96 -5.10 -15.39 -29.38
CA PRO A 96 -6.12 -16.36 -29.70
C PRO A 96 -6.65 -17.07 -28.45
N GLY A 97 -7.97 -17.22 -28.32
CA GLY A 97 -8.59 -17.97 -27.23
C GLY A 97 -8.46 -17.34 -25.84
N GLY A 98 -8.37 -16.01 -25.76
CA GLY A 98 -8.25 -15.28 -24.51
C GLY A 98 -9.42 -15.56 -23.54
N ASN A 99 -9.08 -15.83 -22.27
CA ASN A 99 -10.06 -16.03 -21.22
C ASN A 99 -9.72 -15.14 -20.01
N ARG A 100 -10.58 -15.13 -18.99
CA ARG A 100 -10.41 -14.31 -17.78
C ARG A 100 -9.07 -14.53 -17.07
N PHE A 101 -8.58 -15.75 -16.99
CA PHE A 101 -7.29 -16.08 -16.34
C PHE A 101 -6.12 -15.38 -17.02
N VAL A 102 -6.09 -15.43 -18.36
CA VAL A 102 -5.05 -14.76 -19.17
C VAL A 102 -5.12 -13.24 -18.97
N LEU A 103 -6.33 -12.67 -19.03
CA LEU A 103 -6.49 -11.23 -18.83
C LEU A 103 -6.05 -10.78 -17.43
N TYR A 104 -6.48 -11.49 -16.39
CA TYR A 104 -6.10 -11.16 -15.01
C TYR A 104 -4.58 -11.28 -14.80
N SER A 105 -3.96 -12.32 -15.35
CA SER A 105 -2.51 -12.45 -15.32
C SER A 105 -1.82 -11.28 -16.02
N LEU A 106 -2.29 -10.89 -17.21
CA LEU A 106 -1.74 -9.74 -17.93
C LEU A 106 -1.89 -8.43 -17.16
N LEU A 107 -3.04 -8.16 -16.57
CA LEU A 107 -3.28 -6.95 -15.78
C LEU A 107 -2.38 -6.87 -14.54
N LYS A 108 -1.94 -8.02 -14.02
CA LYS A 108 -1.04 -8.09 -12.87
C LYS A 108 0.45 -8.03 -13.23
N GLN A 109 0.84 -8.15 -14.51
CA GLN A 109 2.25 -8.12 -14.89
C GLN A 109 2.97 -6.86 -14.42
N PRO A 110 2.48 -5.62 -14.66
CA PRO A 110 3.16 -4.43 -14.20
C PRO A 110 3.33 -4.36 -12.67
N PRO A 111 2.29 -4.63 -11.84
CA PRO A 111 2.45 -4.72 -10.39
C PRO A 111 3.47 -5.75 -9.92
N ILE A 112 3.45 -6.95 -10.48
CA ILE A 112 4.36 -8.05 -10.12
C ILE A 112 5.80 -7.69 -10.45
N LEU A 113 6.06 -7.24 -11.67
CA LEU A 113 7.40 -6.83 -12.10
C LEU A 113 7.93 -5.67 -11.26
N ALA A 114 7.05 -4.71 -10.93
CA ALA A 114 7.41 -3.58 -10.07
C ALA A 114 7.74 -4.03 -8.65
N ASP A 115 7.01 -4.99 -8.08
CA ASP A 115 7.27 -5.48 -6.73
C ASP A 115 8.59 -6.27 -6.65
N VAL A 116 8.92 -7.07 -7.67
CA VAL A 116 10.23 -7.71 -7.81
C VAL A 116 11.34 -6.67 -7.95
N LEU A 117 11.12 -5.63 -8.76
CA LEU A 117 12.04 -4.51 -8.91
C LEU A 117 12.20 -3.69 -7.61
N LEU A 118 11.13 -3.55 -6.81
CA LEU A 118 11.18 -2.90 -5.49
C LEU A 118 12.13 -3.64 -4.54
N GLY A 119 12.09 -4.97 -4.54
CA GLY A 119 13.06 -5.78 -3.79
C GLY A 119 14.50 -5.54 -4.23
N TYR A 120 14.74 -5.41 -5.54
CA TYR A 120 16.04 -5.02 -6.07
C TYR A 120 16.44 -3.59 -5.65
N CYS A 121 15.50 -2.64 -5.65
CA CYS A 121 15.74 -1.28 -5.15
C CYS A 121 16.11 -1.27 -3.67
N ILE A 122 15.47 -2.10 -2.84
CA ILE A 122 15.84 -2.28 -1.43
C ILE A 122 17.30 -2.77 -1.32
N GLN A 123 17.66 -3.82 -2.07
CA GLN A 123 19.04 -4.32 -2.12
C GLN A 123 20.02 -3.22 -2.50
N ARG A 124 19.76 -2.48 -3.59
CA ARG A 124 20.63 -1.39 -4.09
C ARG A 124 20.74 -0.25 -3.08
N SER A 125 19.68 0.06 -2.36
CA SER A 125 19.69 1.07 -1.29
C SER A 125 20.60 0.65 -0.15
N ILE A 126 20.50 -0.60 0.30
CA ILE A 126 21.35 -1.13 1.37
C ILE A 126 22.83 -1.13 0.95
N VAL A 127 23.17 -1.62 -0.26
CA VAL A 127 24.55 -1.56 -0.77
C VAL A 127 25.04 -0.12 -0.80
N ARG A 128 24.26 0.77 -1.40
CA ARG A 128 24.67 2.17 -1.60
C ARG A 128 24.96 2.91 -0.30
N TRP A 129 24.17 2.64 0.75
CA TRP A 129 24.23 3.41 2.00
C TRP A 129 25.05 2.76 3.09
N SER A 130 25.35 1.45 3.01
CA SER A 130 26.17 0.75 4.00
C SER A 130 27.41 0.04 3.42
N GLY A 131 27.49 -0.16 2.11
CA GLY A 131 28.54 -0.99 1.48
C GLY A 131 28.40 -2.49 1.79
N ASN A 132 27.39 -2.93 2.56
CA ASN A 132 27.26 -4.30 3.04
C ASN A 132 26.43 -5.15 2.09
N GLU A 133 27.11 -5.89 1.19
CA GLU A 133 26.45 -6.76 0.20
C GLU A 133 25.70 -7.93 0.84
N THR A 134 26.21 -8.49 1.94
CA THR A 134 25.54 -9.58 2.66
C THR A 134 24.21 -9.11 3.28
N ALA A 135 24.20 -7.91 3.89
CA ALA A 135 22.96 -7.34 4.40
C ALA A 135 22.00 -7.02 3.27
N ALA A 136 22.50 -6.53 2.14
CA ALA A 136 21.71 -6.23 0.96
C ALA A 136 21.07 -7.47 0.34
N LEU A 137 21.79 -8.58 0.22
CA LEU A 137 21.26 -9.84 -0.27
C LEU A 137 20.17 -10.40 0.68
N ARG A 138 20.39 -10.27 1.99
CA ARG A 138 19.35 -10.61 2.99
C ARG A 138 18.12 -9.74 2.85
N GLY A 139 18.29 -8.46 2.55
CA GLY A 139 17.20 -7.54 2.28
C GLY A 139 16.37 -7.93 1.06
N LEU A 140 17.03 -8.29 -0.04
CA LEU A 140 16.37 -8.82 -1.22
C LEU A 140 15.63 -10.13 -0.90
N LYS A 141 16.31 -11.08 -0.24
CA LYS A 141 15.71 -12.35 0.16
C LYS A 141 14.47 -12.14 1.03
N PHE A 142 14.56 -11.25 2.01
CA PHE A 142 13.41 -10.87 2.83
C PHE A 142 12.24 -10.40 1.96
N TRP A 143 12.46 -9.44 1.04
CA TRP A 143 11.38 -8.87 0.24
C TRP A 143 10.78 -9.88 -0.74
N MET A 144 11.60 -10.72 -1.38
CA MET A 144 11.13 -11.74 -2.32
C MET A 144 10.19 -12.75 -1.68
N PHE A 145 10.43 -13.09 -0.41
CA PHE A 145 9.62 -14.04 0.36
C PHE A 145 8.69 -13.37 1.38
N PHE A 146 8.59 -12.06 1.35
CA PHE A 146 7.73 -11.32 2.28
C PHE A 146 6.25 -11.54 1.94
N PRO A 147 5.47 -12.22 2.82
CA PRO A 147 4.11 -12.64 2.49
C PRO A 147 3.21 -11.45 2.12
N TYR A 148 3.37 -10.33 2.83
CA TYR A 148 2.57 -9.14 2.58
C TYR A 148 2.77 -8.59 1.17
N ALA A 149 4.00 -8.45 0.71
CA ALA A 149 4.32 -7.97 -0.64
C ALA A 149 3.78 -8.93 -1.71
N ILE A 150 3.97 -10.26 -1.50
CA ILE A 150 3.45 -11.30 -2.40
C ILE A 150 1.93 -11.22 -2.51
N LEU A 151 1.23 -11.02 -1.39
CA LEU A 151 -0.23 -10.92 -1.39
C LEU A 151 -0.73 -9.67 -2.12
N ILE A 152 -0.11 -8.51 -1.90
CA ILE A 152 -0.55 -7.26 -2.53
C ILE A 152 -0.31 -7.29 -4.05
N SER A 153 0.85 -7.73 -4.52
CA SER A 153 1.21 -7.73 -5.94
C SER A 153 0.70 -8.96 -6.69
N GLY A 154 1.02 -10.15 -6.20
CA GLY A 154 0.75 -11.43 -6.88
C GLY A 154 -0.68 -11.91 -6.72
N LEU A 155 -1.21 -11.88 -5.50
CA LEU A 155 -2.56 -12.39 -5.21
C LEU A 155 -3.64 -11.34 -5.50
N TRP A 156 -3.48 -10.12 -5.01
CA TRP A 156 -4.45 -9.04 -5.20
C TRP A 156 -4.38 -8.41 -6.59
N GLY A 157 -3.16 -8.05 -7.03
CA GLY A 157 -2.92 -7.35 -8.29
C GLY A 157 -2.90 -5.82 -8.16
N MET A 158 -2.60 -5.28 -6.96
CA MET A 158 -2.51 -3.84 -6.74
C MET A 158 -1.19 -3.26 -7.24
N PHE A 159 -1.28 -2.12 -7.93
CA PHE A 159 -0.15 -1.47 -8.59
C PHE A 159 0.67 -0.52 -7.71
N ASP A 160 0.42 -0.50 -6.40
CA ASP A 160 1.14 0.36 -5.45
C ASP A 160 2.66 0.14 -5.45
N ALA A 161 3.12 -1.08 -5.75
CA ALA A 161 4.53 -1.38 -5.94
C ALA A 161 5.17 -0.58 -7.08
N MET A 162 4.44 -0.29 -8.16
CA MET A 162 4.94 0.54 -9.27
C MET A 162 5.28 1.95 -8.80
N VAL A 163 4.41 2.53 -7.99
CA VAL A 163 4.64 3.87 -7.41
C VAL A 163 5.80 3.85 -6.42
N ALA A 164 5.86 2.83 -5.56
CA ALA A 164 6.94 2.67 -4.59
C ALA A 164 8.31 2.55 -5.28
N VAL A 165 8.41 1.78 -6.37
CA VAL A 165 9.64 1.70 -7.19
C VAL A 165 10.07 3.07 -7.71
N LEU A 166 9.13 3.88 -8.19
CA LEU A 166 9.44 5.21 -8.72
C LEU A 166 9.92 6.16 -7.60
N VAL A 167 9.36 6.05 -6.39
CA VAL A 167 9.86 6.76 -5.20
C VAL A 167 11.29 6.31 -4.87
N PHE A 168 11.55 5.00 -4.85
CA PHE A 168 12.90 4.47 -4.60
C PHE A 168 13.89 4.86 -5.71
N ALA A 169 13.48 4.80 -6.97
CA ALA A 169 14.30 5.24 -8.09
C ALA A 169 14.63 6.75 -8.00
N PHE A 170 13.69 7.57 -7.52
CA PHE A 170 13.96 8.97 -7.17
C PHE A 170 15.02 9.09 -6.07
N LEU A 171 14.89 8.35 -4.96
CA LEU A 171 15.84 8.36 -3.84
C LEU A 171 17.25 7.88 -4.24
N LEU A 172 17.32 6.91 -5.16
CA LEU A 172 18.58 6.37 -5.67
C LEU A 172 19.20 7.22 -6.80
N SER A 173 18.46 8.16 -7.38
CA SER A 173 18.94 9.00 -8.48
C SER A 173 20.03 9.95 -8.00
N THR A 174 21.13 9.99 -8.74
CA THR A 174 22.20 11.00 -8.57
C THR A 174 21.91 12.28 -9.36
N ASN A 175 21.09 12.16 -10.40
CA ASN A 175 20.69 13.28 -11.25
C ASN A 175 19.35 13.83 -10.78
N THR A 176 19.32 15.10 -10.40
CA THR A 176 18.13 15.78 -9.87
C THR A 176 16.97 15.77 -10.85
N VAL A 177 17.19 16.09 -12.12
CA VAL A 177 16.13 16.14 -13.14
C VAL A 177 15.53 14.75 -13.35
N LYS A 178 16.38 13.73 -13.51
CA LYS A 178 15.95 12.33 -13.64
C LYS A 178 15.16 11.90 -12.41
N GLY A 179 15.63 12.24 -11.21
CA GLY A 179 14.92 11.90 -9.96
C GLY A 179 13.51 12.49 -9.94
N TYR A 180 13.39 13.79 -10.17
CA TYR A 180 12.06 14.43 -10.18
C TYR A 180 11.15 13.94 -11.32
N ALA A 181 11.71 13.59 -12.49
CA ALA A 181 10.93 12.96 -13.56
C ALA A 181 10.34 11.60 -13.12
N LEU A 182 11.13 10.79 -12.40
CA LEU A 182 10.66 9.52 -11.83
C LEU A 182 9.56 9.72 -10.77
N ALA A 183 9.72 10.72 -9.89
CA ALA A 183 8.68 11.10 -8.94
C ALA A 183 7.41 11.56 -9.67
N GLY A 184 7.57 12.35 -10.74
CA GLY A 184 6.46 12.79 -11.60
C GLY A 184 5.69 11.65 -12.26
N LEU A 185 6.40 10.65 -12.79
CA LEU A 185 5.77 9.42 -13.31
C LEU A 185 5.01 8.67 -12.20
N GLY A 186 5.55 8.65 -10.99
CA GLY A 186 4.85 8.09 -9.83
C GLY A 186 3.53 8.82 -9.52
N ILE A 187 3.53 10.15 -9.64
CA ILE A 187 2.33 10.99 -9.47
C ILE A 187 1.30 10.68 -10.57
N LEU A 188 1.74 10.53 -11.84
CA LEU A 188 0.86 10.19 -12.96
C LEU A 188 0.19 8.81 -12.81
N LEU A 189 0.85 7.87 -12.13
CA LEU A 189 0.25 6.57 -11.79
C LEU A 189 -0.77 6.71 -10.66
N LYS A 190 -0.35 7.36 -9.59
CA LYS A 190 -1.14 7.56 -8.38
C LYS A 190 -0.61 8.78 -7.65
N TRP A 191 -1.46 9.74 -7.34
CA TRP A 191 -1.10 11.02 -6.72
C TRP A 191 -0.32 10.89 -5.38
N LEU A 192 -0.16 9.66 -4.85
CA LEU A 192 0.42 9.42 -3.54
C LEU A 192 1.85 10.02 -3.33
N PRO A 193 2.78 10.01 -4.29
CA PRO A 193 4.09 10.66 -4.09
C PRO A 193 4.00 12.15 -3.74
N LEU A 194 2.87 12.81 -4.02
CA LEU A 194 2.63 14.20 -3.60
C LEU A 194 2.67 14.40 -2.08
N ILE A 195 2.44 13.34 -1.28
CA ILE A 195 2.55 13.45 0.19
C ILE A 195 3.94 13.89 0.65
N TYR A 196 4.97 13.57 -0.13
CA TYR A 196 6.37 13.93 0.17
C TYR A 196 6.75 15.33 -0.31
N LEU A 197 5.91 15.95 -1.17
CA LEU A 197 6.19 17.26 -1.75
C LEU A 197 6.44 18.34 -0.70
N PRO A 198 5.63 18.50 0.38
CA PRO A 198 5.88 19.54 1.38
C PRO A 198 7.26 19.40 2.02
N TYR A 199 7.70 18.20 2.36
CA TYR A 199 9.05 17.98 2.89
C TYR A 199 10.13 18.46 1.93
N TYR A 200 10.04 18.12 0.64
CA TYR A 200 11.01 18.54 -0.36
C TYR A 200 10.95 20.05 -0.63
N VAL A 201 9.77 20.67 -0.63
CA VAL A 201 9.59 22.11 -0.78
C VAL A 201 10.30 22.87 0.36
N PHE A 202 10.21 22.37 1.59
CA PHE A 202 10.90 22.97 2.74
C PHE A 202 12.40 22.72 2.71
N ARG A 203 12.84 21.56 2.25
CA ARG A 203 14.25 21.12 2.27
C ARG A 203 15.08 21.66 1.12
N GLU A 204 14.55 21.60 -0.10
CA GLU A 204 15.33 21.92 -1.30
C GLU A 204 15.46 23.43 -1.49
N ARG A 205 16.63 23.86 -2.03
CA ARG A 205 16.96 25.26 -2.29
C ARG A 205 17.52 25.42 -3.71
N GLY A 206 17.44 26.66 -4.23
CA GLY A 206 18.05 27.03 -5.52
C GLY A 206 17.58 26.16 -6.69
N ALA A 207 18.50 25.73 -7.52
CA ALA A 207 18.24 24.98 -8.76
C ALA A 207 17.50 23.66 -8.54
N ARG A 208 17.68 22.98 -7.40
CA ARG A 208 16.97 21.73 -7.08
C ARG A 208 15.48 21.98 -6.85
N LYS A 209 15.14 23.05 -6.13
CA LYS A 209 13.74 23.45 -5.93
C LYS A 209 13.06 23.80 -7.24
N LEU A 210 13.76 24.56 -8.10
CA LEU A 210 13.29 24.88 -9.45
C LEU A 210 13.08 23.62 -10.29
N GLY A 211 14.04 22.68 -10.30
CA GLY A 211 13.93 21.39 -10.99
C GLY A 211 12.72 20.57 -10.54
N GLY A 212 12.44 20.53 -9.23
CA GLY A 212 11.26 19.89 -8.68
C GLY A 212 9.96 20.55 -9.14
N ALA A 213 9.90 21.90 -9.09
CA ALA A 213 8.73 22.64 -9.56
C ALA A 213 8.49 22.44 -11.07
N MET A 214 9.54 22.47 -11.88
CA MET A 214 9.44 22.21 -13.32
C MET A 214 8.94 20.78 -13.60
N SER A 215 9.46 19.79 -12.90
CA SER A 215 9.00 18.40 -13.06
C SER A 215 7.53 18.25 -12.72
N LEU A 216 7.06 18.89 -11.65
CA LEU A 216 5.64 18.90 -11.30
C LEU A 216 4.80 19.62 -12.38
N ALA A 217 5.28 20.76 -12.90
CA ALA A 217 4.62 21.49 -13.98
C ALA A 217 4.51 20.63 -15.24
N VAL A 218 5.56 19.88 -15.60
CA VAL A 218 5.54 18.93 -16.74
C VAL A 218 4.51 17.82 -16.50
N VAL A 219 4.44 17.25 -15.30
CA VAL A 219 3.45 16.21 -14.96
C VAL A 219 2.02 16.76 -15.08
N LEU A 220 1.77 17.95 -14.56
CA LEU A 220 0.46 18.59 -14.65
C LEU A 220 0.12 18.93 -16.10
N GLY A 221 1.09 19.49 -16.86
CA GLY A 221 0.93 19.80 -18.28
C GLY A 221 0.65 18.54 -19.12
N LEU A 222 1.38 17.43 -18.86
CA LEU A 222 1.14 16.17 -19.54
C LEU A 222 -0.23 15.58 -19.16
N THR A 223 -0.63 15.69 -17.90
CA THR A 223 -1.98 15.28 -17.47
C THR A 223 -3.05 16.09 -18.22
N ALA A 224 -2.94 17.42 -18.23
CA ALA A 224 -3.87 18.29 -18.93
C ALA A 224 -3.89 17.99 -20.43
N PHE A 225 -2.72 17.75 -21.06
CA PHE A 225 -2.61 17.38 -22.46
C PHE A 225 -3.32 16.06 -22.76
N ILE A 226 -3.15 15.03 -21.90
CA ILE A 226 -3.84 13.73 -22.08
C ILE A 226 -5.35 13.94 -22.00
N PHE A 227 -5.86 14.69 -21.03
CA PHE A 227 -7.29 14.99 -20.90
C PHE A 227 -7.83 15.74 -22.13
N TYR A 228 -7.08 16.73 -22.63
CA TYR A 228 -7.43 17.45 -23.83
C TYR A 228 -7.44 16.56 -25.07
N ALA A 229 -6.37 15.79 -25.28
CA ALA A 229 -6.21 14.94 -26.46
C ALA A 229 -7.20 13.76 -26.52
N THR A 230 -7.64 13.26 -25.36
CA THR A 230 -8.60 12.16 -25.27
C THR A 230 -10.06 12.63 -25.15
N GLY A 231 -10.29 13.90 -24.86
CA GLY A 231 -11.62 14.42 -24.53
C GLY A 231 -12.19 13.90 -23.20
N TRP A 232 -11.33 13.40 -22.32
CA TRP A 232 -11.77 12.89 -21.01
C TRP A 232 -12.20 14.03 -20.08
N ASP A 233 -13.24 13.78 -19.31
CA ASP A 233 -13.74 14.74 -18.32
C ASP A 233 -13.04 14.52 -16.97
N TYR A 234 -12.27 15.51 -16.54
CA TYR A 234 -11.60 15.52 -15.23
C TYR A 234 -12.56 15.71 -14.04
N VAL A 235 -13.77 16.17 -14.26
CA VAL A 235 -14.78 16.35 -13.19
C VAL A 235 -15.07 15.01 -12.52
N GLY A 236 -15.05 13.92 -13.29
CA GLY A 236 -15.16 12.57 -12.75
C GLY A 236 -14.04 12.20 -11.77
N VAL A 237 -12.81 12.68 -11.98
CA VAL A 237 -11.68 12.46 -11.03
C VAL A 237 -12.00 13.10 -9.68
N THR A 238 -12.51 14.33 -9.68
CA THR A 238 -12.85 15.04 -8.43
C THR A 238 -14.04 14.39 -7.73
N ALA A 239 -15.06 13.98 -8.47
CA ALA A 239 -16.21 13.27 -7.93
C ALA A 239 -15.82 11.92 -7.32
N MET A 240 -14.97 11.12 -8.00
CA MET A 240 -14.45 9.86 -7.47
C MET A 240 -13.58 10.09 -6.24
N THR A 241 -12.69 11.08 -6.25
CA THR A 241 -11.85 11.41 -5.10
C THR A 241 -12.69 11.85 -3.90
N GLN A 242 -13.75 12.60 -4.13
CA GLN A 242 -14.72 13.00 -3.11
C GLN A 242 -15.54 11.81 -2.59
N SER A 243 -15.98 10.91 -3.46
CA SER A 243 -16.71 9.70 -3.03
C SER A 243 -15.84 8.77 -2.19
N MET A 244 -14.57 8.61 -2.55
CA MET A 244 -13.60 7.85 -1.76
C MET A 244 -13.26 8.52 -0.43
N SER A 245 -13.34 9.85 -0.33
CA SER A 245 -13.15 10.59 0.93
C SER A 245 -14.38 10.58 1.83
N ARG A 246 -15.57 10.25 1.30
CA ARG A 246 -16.84 10.28 2.05
C ARG A 246 -17.32 8.93 2.57
N GLY A 247 -16.49 7.89 2.57
CA GLY A 247 -16.78 6.69 3.31
C GLY A 247 -17.23 5.47 2.51
N GLY A 248 -16.59 5.22 1.40
CA GLY A 248 -16.71 3.91 0.74
C GLY A 248 -15.60 2.97 1.19
N GLY A 249 -15.88 2.04 2.09
CA GLY A 249 -15.00 0.92 2.38
C GLY A 249 -14.36 0.88 3.76
N ASN A 250 -14.03 -0.31 4.21
CA ASN A 250 -13.44 -0.61 5.51
C ASN A 250 -11.97 -0.18 5.56
N GLY A 251 -11.69 0.98 6.11
CA GLY A 251 -10.31 1.46 6.31
C GLY A 251 -9.62 0.79 7.49
N MET A 252 -8.30 0.64 7.39
CA MET A 252 -7.44 -0.03 8.37
C MET A 252 -7.08 0.85 9.58
N THR A 253 -7.75 1.99 9.76
CA THR A 253 -7.53 2.92 10.87
C THR A 253 -8.84 3.23 11.61
N TYR A 254 -8.75 4.02 12.69
CA TYR A 254 -9.92 4.46 13.49
C TYR A 254 -11.11 4.95 12.66
N VAL A 255 -10.87 5.40 11.45
CA VAL A 255 -11.90 5.89 10.53
C VAL A 255 -12.97 4.84 10.22
N ILE A 256 -12.65 3.56 10.32
CA ILE A 256 -13.63 2.48 10.13
C ILE A 256 -14.82 2.59 11.09
N ILE A 257 -14.60 3.12 12.30
CA ILE A 257 -15.65 3.30 13.31
C ILE A 257 -16.70 4.30 12.83
N PHE A 258 -16.30 5.32 12.06
CA PHE A 258 -17.22 6.32 11.52
C PHE A 258 -18.06 5.82 10.34
N GLN A 259 -17.79 4.60 9.88
CA GLN A 259 -18.55 3.91 8.84
C GLN A 259 -19.52 2.89 9.45
N ASP A 260 -19.55 2.78 10.78
CA ASP A 260 -20.46 1.89 11.49
C ASP A 260 -21.93 2.28 11.20
N PRO A 261 -22.79 1.30 10.84
CA PRO A 261 -24.20 1.54 10.53
C PRO A 261 -24.96 2.26 11.65
N VAL A 262 -24.56 2.12 12.90
CA VAL A 262 -25.17 2.81 14.06
C VAL A 262 -24.69 4.27 14.14
N LEU A 263 -23.42 4.54 13.83
CA LEU A 263 -22.83 5.87 13.93
C LEU A 263 -23.11 6.73 12.69
N VAL A 264 -23.21 6.14 11.51
CA VAL A 264 -23.46 6.86 10.25
C VAL A 264 -24.68 7.76 10.32
N PRO A 265 -25.87 7.34 10.81
CA PRO A 265 -27.04 8.20 10.92
C PRO A 265 -26.83 9.37 11.91
N ILE A 266 -26.07 9.15 12.97
CA ILE A 266 -25.74 10.19 13.97
C ILE A 266 -24.79 11.22 13.36
N LEU A 267 -23.73 10.76 12.69
CA LEU A 267 -22.73 11.61 12.06
C LEU A 267 -23.28 12.35 10.82
N ALA A 268 -24.26 11.76 10.14
CA ALA A 268 -24.95 12.42 9.01
C ALA A 268 -25.68 13.72 9.43
N ARG A 269 -26.03 13.85 10.72
CA ARG A 269 -26.57 15.10 11.29
C ARG A 269 -25.50 16.18 11.49
N LEU A 270 -24.22 15.83 11.32
CA LEU A 270 -23.07 16.72 11.42
C LEU A 270 -22.32 16.74 10.08
N PRO A 271 -22.87 17.35 9.02
CA PRO A 271 -22.29 17.28 7.67
C PRO A 271 -20.86 17.84 7.62
N TRP A 272 -20.53 18.81 8.44
CA TRP A 272 -19.18 19.36 8.58
C TRP A 272 -18.16 18.32 9.05
N PHE A 273 -18.59 17.30 9.83
CA PHE A 273 -17.70 16.25 10.36
C PHE A 273 -17.02 15.47 9.24
N TYR A 274 -17.81 15.00 8.26
CA TYR A 274 -17.26 14.25 7.13
C TYR A 274 -16.33 15.10 6.27
N TYR A 275 -16.63 16.38 6.10
CA TYR A 275 -15.73 17.30 5.40
C TYR A 275 -14.42 17.46 6.15
N VAL A 276 -14.45 17.76 7.44
CA VAL A 276 -13.23 17.91 8.25
C VAL A 276 -12.44 16.62 8.29
N ALA A 277 -13.08 15.49 8.61
CA ALA A 277 -12.39 14.19 8.69
C ALA A 277 -11.84 13.74 7.32
N GLY A 278 -12.57 13.97 6.23
CA GLY A 278 -12.14 13.61 4.87
C GLY A 278 -10.98 14.45 4.34
N TYR A 279 -10.85 15.69 4.81
CA TYR A 279 -9.80 16.62 4.35
C TYR A 279 -8.74 16.95 5.40
N LEU A 280 -8.68 16.19 6.50
CA LEU A 280 -7.66 16.39 7.54
C LEU A 280 -6.24 16.03 7.04
N TRP A 281 -6.12 15.12 6.09
CA TRP A 281 -4.84 14.64 5.61
C TRP A 281 -3.98 15.68 4.87
N PRO A 282 -4.50 16.62 4.02
CA PRO A 282 -3.64 17.60 3.37
C PRO A 282 -2.92 18.53 4.35
N PRO A 283 -3.60 19.20 5.31
CA PRO A 283 -2.90 19.99 6.31
C PRO A 283 -2.00 19.13 7.21
N GLY A 284 -2.41 17.89 7.52
CA GLY A 284 -1.59 16.93 8.26
C GLY A 284 -0.27 16.63 7.56
N ILE A 285 -0.28 16.44 6.23
CA ILE A 285 0.93 16.21 5.44
C ILE A 285 1.82 17.46 5.38
N VAL A 286 1.25 18.64 5.21
CA VAL A 286 2.03 19.90 5.22
C VAL A 286 2.73 20.06 6.54
N LEU A 287 2.02 19.88 7.65
CA LEU A 287 2.58 19.93 9.00
C LEU A 287 3.66 18.84 9.18
N ALA A 288 3.38 17.61 8.76
CA ALA A 288 4.34 16.51 8.83
C ALA A 288 5.61 16.79 8.02
N GLY A 289 5.48 17.35 6.83
CA GLY A 289 6.61 17.77 5.99
C GLY A 289 7.45 18.86 6.63
N TRP A 290 6.81 19.85 7.25
CA TRP A 290 7.51 20.90 8.00
C TRP A 290 8.22 20.35 9.24
N VAL A 291 7.55 19.53 10.05
CA VAL A 291 8.14 18.88 11.23
C VAL A 291 9.31 17.98 10.83
N ALA A 292 9.14 17.18 9.77
CA ALA A 292 10.19 16.31 9.24
C ALA A 292 11.42 17.13 8.80
N TYR A 293 11.22 18.24 8.10
CA TYR A 293 12.30 19.16 7.71
C TYR A 293 13.05 19.73 8.93
N ARG A 294 12.32 20.14 9.97
CA ARG A 294 12.90 20.69 11.21
C ARG A 294 13.63 19.63 12.02
N ARG A 295 13.10 18.40 12.06
CA ARG A 295 13.63 17.31 12.89
C ARG A 295 14.79 16.58 12.21
N PHE A 296 14.74 16.42 10.90
CA PHE A 296 15.72 15.70 10.12
C PHE A 296 16.41 16.65 9.10
N PRO A 297 17.18 17.62 9.60
CA PRO A 297 17.88 18.56 8.70
C PRO A 297 18.99 17.82 7.98
N GLY A 298 19.13 18.09 6.70
CA GLY A 298 20.22 17.54 5.90
C GLY A 298 19.77 16.64 4.77
N THR A 299 20.76 16.19 4.01
CA THR A 299 20.56 15.42 2.77
C THR A 299 21.01 13.96 2.91
N ALA A 300 21.43 13.56 4.12
CA ALA A 300 21.83 12.19 4.40
C ALA A 300 20.64 11.23 4.17
N ALA A 301 20.95 10.04 3.72
CA ALA A 301 19.96 9.01 3.41
C ALA A 301 19.08 8.70 4.63
N GLU A 302 19.67 8.55 5.80
CA GLU A 302 18.98 8.33 7.07
C GLU A 302 17.95 9.42 7.34
N SER A 303 18.36 10.69 7.35
CA SER A 303 17.47 11.83 7.57
C SER A 303 16.30 11.85 6.58
N THR A 304 16.58 11.52 5.32
CA THR A 304 15.56 11.46 4.27
C THR A 304 14.57 10.33 4.54
N ILE A 305 15.06 9.12 4.83
CA ILE A 305 14.19 7.96 5.13
C ILE A 305 13.34 8.22 6.38
N GLN A 306 13.92 8.79 7.45
CA GLN A 306 13.17 9.16 8.66
C GLN A 306 12.07 10.17 8.36
N ALA A 307 12.37 11.19 7.54
CA ALA A 307 11.38 12.18 7.12
C ALA A 307 10.22 11.54 6.33
N LEU A 308 10.53 10.66 5.37
CA LEU A 308 9.51 9.97 4.58
C LEU A 308 8.68 9.00 5.44
N LEU A 309 9.28 8.32 6.40
CA LEU A 309 8.58 7.46 7.36
C LEU A 309 7.59 8.27 8.19
N LEU A 310 8.01 9.42 8.73
CA LEU A 310 7.13 10.30 9.50
C LEU A 310 5.96 10.79 8.66
N VAL A 311 6.23 11.31 7.46
CA VAL A 311 5.19 11.83 6.55
C VAL A 311 4.21 10.72 6.16
N THR A 312 4.71 9.52 5.80
CA THR A 312 3.86 8.39 5.43
C THR A 312 2.99 7.96 6.61
N THR A 313 3.55 7.91 7.82
CA THR A 313 2.79 7.50 9.01
C THR A 313 1.70 8.51 9.37
N ILE A 314 1.99 9.82 9.29
CA ILE A 314 0.98 10.87 9.50
C ILE A 314 -0.11 10.79 8.41
N PHE A 315 0.28 10.54 7.15
CA PHE A 315 -0.68 10.33 6.08
C PHE A 315 -1.63 9.15 6.39
N LEU A 316 -1.09 8.01 6.82
CA LEU A 316 -1.91 6.85 7.19
C LEU A 316 -2.83 7.14 8.37
N LEU A 317 -2.40 7.98 9.33
CA LEU A 317 -3.22 8.39 10.46
C LEU A 317 -4.34 9.36 10.11
N THR A 318 -4.09 10.27 9.19
CA THR A 318 -5.01 11.40 8.94
C THR A 318 -5.91 11.19 7.73
N ARG A 319 -5.59 10.20 6.87
CA ARG A 319 -6.36 9.94 5.67
C ARG A 319 -7.62 9.14 5.97
N TRP A 320 -8.72 9.55 5.38
CA TRP A 320 -9.94 8.76 5.28
C TRP A 320 -9.76 7.61 4.28
N GLY A 321 -10.10 6.39 4.66
CA GLY A 321 -9.99 5.22 3.78
C GLY A 321 -8.54 4.79 3.52
N VAL A 322 -7.86 4.32 4.56
CA VAL A 322 -6.53 3.68 4.45
C VAL A 322 -6.73 2.19 4.24
N TYR A 323 -6.35 1.71 3.08
CA TYR A 323 -6.41 0.29 2.74
C TYR A 323 -5.03 -0.36 2.88
N GLU A 324 -5.01 -1.68 2.93
CA GLU A 324 -3.84 -2.50 3.18
C GLU A 324 -2.71 -2.22 2.19
N GLN A 325 -3.01 -2.03 0.91
CA GLN A 325 -2.00 -1.75 -0.12
C GLN A 325 -1.16 -0.48 0.13
N TYR A 326 -1.65 0.47 0.92
CA TYR A 326 -0.89 1.67 1.27
C TYR A 326 0.37 1.39 2.11
N LEU A 327 0.45 0.24 2.78
CA LEU A 327 1.66 -0.15 3.49
C LEU A 327 2.83 -0.47 2.56
N THR A 328 2.59 -0.68 1.27
CA THR A 328 3.65 -0.79 0.26
C THR A 328 4.54 0.46 0.21
N TYR A 329 4.07 1.61 0.71
CA TYR A 329 4.87 2.84 0.81
C TYR A 329 5.65 2.95 2.13
N LEU A 330 5.14 2.37 3.20
CA LEU A 330 5.76 2.43 4.53
C LEU A 330 6.79 1.31 4.73
N LEU A 331 6.42 0.07 4.41
CA LEU A 331 7.19 -1.12 4.78
C LEU A 331 8.60 -1.18 4.18
N PRO A 332 8.83 -0.84 2.89
CA PRO A 332 10.19 -0.86 2.33
C PRO A 332 11.12 0.15 3.00
N LEU A 333 10.62 1.37 3.23
CA LEU A 333 11.36 2.44 3.92
C LEU A 333 11.67 2.04 5.36
N PHE A 334 10.68 1.49 6.06
CA PHE A 334 10.82 1.06 7.45
C PHE A 334 11.76 -0.15 7.59
N TYR A 335 11.72 -1.08 6.63
CA TYR A 335 12.66 -2.19 6.59
C TYR A 335 14.10 -1.70 6.48
N ILE A 336 14.38 -0.79 5.54
CA ILE A 336 15.71 -0.20 5.35
C ILE A 336 16.16 0.54 6.62
N ASP A 337 15.27 1.32 7.23
CA ASP A 337 15.54 2.00 8.50
C ASP A 337 16.02 1.02 9.58
N THR A 338 15.30 -0.09 9.74
CA THR A 338 15.63 -1.11 10.75
C THR A 338 16.90 -1.92 10.44
N VAL A 339 17.28 -2.02 9.18
CA VAL A 339 18.49 -2.76 8.79
C VAL A 339 19.74 -1.88 8.90
N LEU A 340 19.63 -0.59 8.58
CA LEU A 340 20.80 0.27 8.45
C LEU A 340 21.07 1.11 9.70
N TRP A 341 20.04 1.68 10.31
CA TRP A 341 20.25 2.73 11.32
C TRP A 341 19.58 2.43 12.65
N HIS A 342 18.38 1.82 12.64
CA HIS A 342 17.56 1.64 13.85
C HIS A 342 17.14 0.18 14.08
N PRO A 343 18.09 -0.75 14.33
CA PRO A 343 17.78 -2.17 14.54
C PRO A 343 16.85 -2.43 15.73
N GLU A 344 16.83 -1.53 16.71
CA GLU A 344 15.93 -1.56 17.86
C GLU A 344 14.46 -1.47 17.48
N ARG A 345 14.14 -0.86 16.34
CA ARG A 345 12.76 -0.72 15.81
C ARG A 345 12.25 -1.98 15.10
N LYS A 346 13.04 -3.02 14.99
CA LYS A 346 12.67 -4.27 14.29
C LYS A 346 11.39 -4.91 14.84
N ARG A 347 11.12 -4.78 16.14
CA ARG A 347 9.87 -5.25 16.75
C ARG A 347 8.67 -4.42 16.29
N LEU A 348 8.82 -3.11 16.20
CA LEU A 348 7.78 -2.21 15.68
C LEU A 348 7.49 -2.51 14.22
N PHE A 349 8.52 -2.68 13.40
CA PHE A 349 8.37 -3.08 12.00
C PHE A 349 7.57 -4.39 11.85
N ARG A 350 7.93 -5.43 12.62
CA ARG A 350 7.20 -6.70 12.61
C ARG A 350 5.74 -6.51 13.01
N PHE A 351 5.50 -5.76 14.05
CA PHE A 351 4.15 -5.49 14.54
C PHE A 351 3.32 -4.72 13.49
N THR A 352 3.91 -3.76 12.78
CA THR A 352 3.24 -3.00 11.71
C THR A 352 2.63 -3.91 10.66
N TRP A 353 3.43 -4.79 10.07
CA TRP A 353 2.92 -5.65 8.99
C TRP A 353 2.06 -6.81 9.50
N VAL A 354 2.30 -7.35 10.70
CA VAL A 354 1.47 -8.42 11.27
C VAL A 354 0.06 -7.91 11.54
N VAL A 355 -0.10 -6.74 12.14
CA VAL A 355 -1.43 -6.17 12.41
C VAL A 355 -2.17 -5.87 11.10
N ALA A 356 -1.46 -5.29 10.13
CA ALA A 356 -2.03 -5.05 8.81
C ALA A 356 -2.41 -6.33 8.07
N PHE A 357 -1.61 -7.39 8.22
CA PHE A 357 -1.92 -8.70 7.65
C PHE A 357 -3.16 -9.33 8.31
N LEU A 358 -3.32 -9.20 9.63
CA LEU A 358 -4.54 -9.63 10.32
C LEU A 358 -5.77 -8.87 9.83
N PHE A 359 -5.63 -7.55 9.59
CA PHE A 359 -6.70 -6.77 8.99
C PHE A 359 -7.04 -7.28 7.58
N LEU A 360 -6.03 -7.50 6.74
CA LEU A 360 -6.20 -8.03 5.39
C LEU A 360 -6.94 -9.38 5.38
N LEU A 361 -6.59 -10.28 6.30
CA LEU A 361 -7.27 -11.56 6.44
C LEU A 361 -8.74 -11.38 6.83
N ALA A 362 -9.02 -10.55 7.83
CA ALA A 362 -10.39 -10.28 8.29
C ALA A 362 -11.23 -9.55 7.24
N ASN A 363 -10.61 -8.59 6.52
CA ASN A 363 -11.29 -7.79 5.51
C ASN A 363 -11.61 -8.58 4.23
N ASN A 364 -10.88 -9.64 3.95
CA ASN A 364 -10.99 -10.43 2.72
C ASN A 364 -11.39 -11.90 2.98
N ASP A 365 -12.19 -12.15 4.03
CA ASP A 365 -12.75 -13.46 4.37
C ASP A 365 -11.71 -14.59 4.33
N LEU A 366 -10.61 -14.39 5.05
CA LEU A 366 -9.46 -15.30 5.09
C LEU A 366 -8.90 -15.60 3.69
N LEU A 367 -8.89 -14.61 2.81
CA LEU A 367 -8.41 -14.64 1.42
C LEU A 367 -9.35 -15.36 0.44
N LEU A 368 -10.51 -15.86 0.84
CA LEU A 368 -11.44 -16.55 -0.06
C LEU A 368 -11.89 -15.67 -1.22
N ARG A 369 -12.06 -14.37 -1.00
CA ARG A 369 -12.43 -13.41 -2.05
C ARG A 369 -11.48 -13.39 -3.23
N PHE A 370 -10.20 -13.66 -3.01
CA PHE A 370 -9.19 -13.62 -4.06
C PHE A 370 -9.25 -14.79 -5.05
N PHE A 371 -9.99 -15.86 -4.73
CA PHE A 371 -10.14 -17.01 -5.60
C PHE A 371 -11.31 -16.89 -6.60
N GLY A 372 -11.87 -15.70 -6.75
CA GLY A 372 -12.91 -15.42 -7.74
C GLY A 372 -12.62 -15.89 -9.17
N PRO A 373 -11.39 -15.75 -9.70
CA PRO A 373 -11.06 -16.28 -11.03
C PRO A 373 -11.27 -17.79 -11.17
N VAL A 374 -11.01 -18.56 -10.11
CA VAL A 374 -11.17 -20.03 -10.08
C VAL A 374 -12.62 -20.42 -9.85
N SER A 375 -13.30 -19.73 -8.93
CA SER A 375 -14.67 -20.08 -8.55
C SER A 375 -15.46 -18.82 -8.17
N THR A 376 -16.39 -18.43 -9.04
CA THR A 376 -17.37 -17.38 -8.72
C THR A 376 -18.20 -17.76 -7.50
N GLN A 377 -18.50 -19.05 -7.32
CA GLN A 377 -19.26 -19.55 -6.18
C GLN A 377 -18.52 -19.31 -4.85
N ALA A 378 -17.19 -19.43 -4.80
CA ALA A 378 -16.40 -19.11 -3.60
C ALA A 378 -16.55 -17.63 -3.21
N VAL A 379 -16.60 -16.75 -4.20
CA VAL A 379 -16.81 -15.31 -3.98
C VAL A 379 -18.26 -15.04 -3.57
N ASP A 380 -19.24 -15.70 -4.21
CA ASP A 380 -20.66 -15.57 -3.84
C ASP A 380 -20.89 -16.04 -2.40
N ILE A 381 -20.28 -17.14 -1.97
CA ILE A 381 -20.34 -17.62 -0.58
C ILE A 381 -19.74 -16.59 0.37
N ALA A 382 -18.58 -16.02 0.05
CA ALA A 382 -17.93 -15.00 0.86
C ALA A 382 -18.81 -13.75 1.00
N PHE A 383 -19.41 -13.26 -0.10
CA PHE A 383 -20.31 -12.11 -0.08
C PHE A 383 -21.65 -12.41 0.61
N THR A 384 -22.19 -13.62 0.47
CA THR A 384 -23.44 -14.03 1.13
C THR A 384 -23.22 -14.22 2.64
N ALA A 385 -22.10 -14.80 3.03
CA ALA A 385 -21.69 -14.92 4.43
C ALA A 385 -21.51 -13.54 5.10
N ASP A 386 -21.04 -12.54 4.37
CA ASP A 386 -20.96 -11.16 4.85
C ASP A 386 -22.32 -10.54 5.19
N ASN A 387 -23.35 -10.90 4.46
CA ASN A 387 -24.64 -10.22 4.55
C ASN A 387 -25.67 -10.92 5.44
N ALA A 388 -25.50 -12.21 5.75
CA ALA A 388 -26.60 -13.03 6.30
C ALA A 388 -26.26 -13.87 7.53
N SER A 389 -25.01 -13.87 8.04
CA SER A 389 -24.60 -14.86 9.04
C SER A 389 -24.15 -14.28 10.37
N ILE A 390 -24.14 -15.16 11.41
CA ILE A 390 -23.56 -14.96 12.74
C ILE A 390 -22.08 -14.49 12.66
N PHE A 391 -21.39 -14.76 11.56
CA PHE A 391 -19.99 -14.36 11.35
C PHE A 391 -19.81 -12.87 11.04
N SER A 392 -20.82 -12.18 10.49
CA SER A 392 -20.72 -10.75 10.16
C SER A 392 -20.43 -9.86 11.39
N PRO A 393 -21.13 -9.99 12.55
CA PRO A 393 -20.81 -9.22 13.75
C PRO A 393 -19.41 -9.53 14.31
N ILE A 394 -18.99 -10.80 14.29
CA ILE A 394 -17.67 -11.22 14.77
C ILE A 394 -16.57 -10.61 13.90
N ARG A 395 -16.75 -10.68 12.57
CA ARG A 395 -15.83 -10.07 11.61
C ARG A 395 -15.76 -8.56 11.81
N THR A 396 -16.88 -7.88 11.92
CA THR A 396 -16.93 -6.44 12.15
C THR A 396 -16.22 -6.05 13.46
N ALA A 397 -16.46 -6.78 14.54
CA ALA A 397 -15.77 -6.56 15.80
C ALA A 397 -14.25 -6.78 15.68
N ALA A 398 -13.82 -7.82 14.94
CA ALA A 398 -12.42 -8.09 14.68
C ALA A 398 -11.77 -6.97 13.85
N LEU A 399 -12.44 -6.49 12.79
CA LEU A 399 -11.96 -5.37 11.98
C LEU A 399 -11.79 -4.10 12.81
N TYR A 400 -12.75 -3.76 13.67
CA TYR A 400 -12.66 -2.60 14.55
C TYR A 400 -11.51 -2.75 15.55
N ALA A 401 -11.40 -3.91 16.21
CA ALA A 401 -10.32 -4.16 17.15
C ALA A 401 -8.94 -4.02 16.51
N VAL A 402 -8.74 -4.60 15.32
CA VAL A 402 -7.47 -4.53 14.59
C VAL A 402 -7.20 -3.11 14.08
N ALA A 403 -8.22 -2.38 13.61
CA ALA A 403 -8.06 -1.01 13.15
C ALA A 403 -7.70 -0.05 14.31
N ILE A 404 -8.33 -0.20 15.47
CA ILE A 404 -7.96 0.55 16.67
C ILE A 404 -6.51 0.24 17.08
N LEU A 405 -6.18 -1.05 17.14
CA LEU A 405 -4.83 -1.52 17.45
C LEU A 405 -3.79 -0.93 16.48
N PHE A 406 -4.08 -0.93 15.20
CA PHE A 406 -3.21 -0.36 14.17
C PHE A 406 -3.08 1.16 14.32
N THR A 407 -4.17 1.87 14.61
CA THR A 407 -4.15 3.32 14.85
C THR A 407 -3.25 3.68 16.04
N ILE A 408 -3.40 2.99 17.17
CA ILE A 408 -2.55 3.20 18.34
C ILE A 408 -1.08 2.92 18.00
N HIS A 409 -0.83 1.89 17.20
CA HIS A 409 0.51 1.57 16.73
C HIS A 409 1.09 2.67 15.82
N LEU A 410 0.32 3.25 14.90
CA LEU A 410 0.76 4.38 14.08
C LEU A 410 1.10 5.60 14.95
N VAL A 411 0.31 5.90 15.99
CA VAL A 411 0.64 6.97 16.97
C VAL A 411 1.95 6.67 17.67
N GLN A 412 2.19 5.41 18.03
CA GLN A 412 3.47 4.99 18.61
C GLN A 412 4.63 5.19 17.62
N LEU A 413 4.45 4.87 16.33
CA LEU A 413 5.47 5.09 15.30
C LEU A 413 5.80 6.58 15.14
N VAL A 414 4.79 7.46 15.08
CA VAL A 414 5.01 8.91 15.04
C VAL A 414 5.86 9.35 16.24
N SER A 415 5.49 8.89 17.43
CA SER A 415 6.23 9.20 18.66
C SER A 415 7.69 8.73 18.60
N GLN A 416 7.95 7.54 18.04
CA GLN A 416 9.29 6.97 17.86
C GLN A 416 10.13 7.72 16.81
N PHE A 417 9.51 8.16 15.72
CA PHE A 417 10.21 8.95 14.71
C PHE A 417 10.53 10.36 15.20
N LEU A 418 9.69 10.94 16.07
CA LEU A 418 9.95 12.23 16.69
C LEU A 418 10.99 12.16 17.82
N ASP A 419 11.02 11.07 18.56
CA ASP A 419 11.93 10.87 19.69
C ASP A 419 12.44 9.41 19.73
N PRO A 420 13.62 9.13 19.12
CA PRO A 420 14.19 7.79 19.09
C PRO A 420 14.55 7.20 20.46
N SER A 421 14.69 8.03 21.48
CA SER A 421 15.00 7.58 22.86
C SER A 421 13.83 6.86 23.52
N ARG A 422 12.62 6.99 22.98
CA ARG A 422 11.43 6.33 23.51
C ARG A 422 11.52 4.82 23.37
N ASN A 423 10.83 4.12 24.26
CA ASN A 423 10.81 2.65 24.27
C ASN A 423 10.21 2.08 22.96
N THR A 424 10.98 1.26 22.26
CA THR A 424 10.63 0.64 20.98
C THR A 424 9.74 -0.63 21.11
N THR A 425 9.40 -1.05 22.32
CA THR A 425 8.50 -2.19 22.52
C THR A 425 7.07 -1.79 22.17
N PRO A 426 6.38 -2.53 21.29
CA PRO A 426 4.96 -2.30 21.01
C PRO A 426 4.16 -2.25 22.31
N TRP A 427 3.28 -1.26 22.45
CA TRP A 427 2.53 -1.00 23.69
C TRP A 427 1.77 -2.23 24.20
N LEU A 428 1.21 -3.05 23.30
CA LEU A 428 0.51 -4.29 23.65
C LEU A 428 1.44 -5.28 24.36
N LEU A 429 2.69 -5.41 23.91
CA LEU A 429 3.67 -6.29 24.55
C LEU A 429 4.14 -5.74 25.92
N ARG A 430 4.05 -4.44 26.15
CA ARG A 430 4.31 -3.85 27.48
C ARG A 430 3.24 -4.24 28.49
N LEU A 431 1.96 -4.24 28.09
CA LEU A 431 0.87 -4.66 28.97
C LEU A 431 1.01 -6.11 29.43
N THR A 432 1.46 -6.99 28.55
CA THR A 432 1.70 -8.40 28.90
C THR A 432 2.90 -8.60 29.82
N SER A 433 3.96 -7.80 29.65
CA SER A 433 5.13 -7.86 30.54
C SER A 433 4.82 -7.32 31.96
N LEU A 434 4.02 -6.27 32.08
CA LEU A 434 3.56 -5.74 33.37
C LEU A 434 2.70 -6.74 34.15
N ARG A 435 1.89 -7.56 33.45
CA ARG A 435 1.15 -8.65 34.10
C ARG A 435 2.07 -9.76 34.63
N ARG A 436 3.16 -10.08 33.95
CA ARG A 436 4.13 -11.10 34.41
C ARG A 436 4.93 -10.63 35.62
N SER A 437 5.27 -9.36 35.72
CA SER A 437 5.98 -8.80 36.86
C SER A 437 5.12 -8.65 38.13
N ARG A 438 3.78 -8.71 37.99
CA ARG A 438 2.82 -8.68 39.11
C ARG A 438 2.36 -10.08 39.56
N ALA A 439 2.80 -11.16 38.90
CA ALA A 439 2.58 -12.50 39.42
C ALA A 439 3.33 -12.62 40.75
N PRO A 440 2.68 -12.96 41.86
CA PRO A 440 3.36 -13.09 43.13
C PRO A 440 4.47 -14.12 42.98
N ASN A 441 5.68 -13.76 43.46
CA ASN A 441 6.77 -14.72 43.58
C ASN A 441 6.20 -15.91 44.37
N LYS A 442 6.22 -17.10 43.75
CA LYS A 442 5.94 -18.33 44.51
C LYS A 442 6.87 -18.33 45.66
N PRO A 443 6.37 -18.54 46.90
CA PRO A 443 7.25 -18.65 48.07
C PRO A 443 8.24 -19.81 47.79
N ASP A 444 9.50 -19.55 48.05
CA ASP A 444 10.62 -20.50 47.99
C ASP A 444 10.37 -21.58 49.07
N ILE A 445 9.73 -22.69 48.68
CA ILE A 445 9.38 -23.80 49.59
C ILE A 445 10.60 -24.71 49.86
N ASP A 446 11.75 -24.45 49.25
CA ASP A 446 12.92 -25.33 49.33
C ASP A 446 13.94 -24.94 50.46
N LYS A 447 13.50 -24.21 51.49
CA LYS A 447 14.33 -23.96 52.66
C LYS A 447 13.66 -24.43 53.97
N VAL A 448 13.23 -25.68 53.98
CA VAL A 448 13.06 -26.41 55.24
C VAL A 448 14.24 -27.38 55.33
N GLY A 449 15.22 -27.00 56.10
CA GLY A 449 16.37 -27.87 56.42
C GLY A 449 15.89 -29.09 57.19
N ASP A 450 16.41 -30.22 56.80
CA ASP A 450 16.37 -31.44 57.62
C ASP A 450 17.23 -31.27 58.90
N PRO A 451 16.81 -31.88 60.04
CA PRO A 451 17.50 -31.82 61.28
C PRO A 451 18.81 -32.57 61.36
#